data_18bebf27e879858476746e3381ee4285
#
_entry.id   18bebf27e879858476746e3381ee4285
#
_cell.length_a   1.000
_cell.length_b   1.000
_cell.length_c   1.000
_cell.angle_alpha   90.00
_cell.angle_beta   90.00
_cell.angle_gamma   90.00
#
_symmetry.space_group_name_H-M   'P 1'
#
loop_
_entity.id
_entity.type
_entity.pdbx_description
1 polymer ?
#
loop_
_entity_poly.entity_id
_entity_poly.type
_entity_poly.pdbx_seq_one_letter_code
_entity_poly.pdbx_strand_id
1 'polypeptide(L)'
;MKRYILPFALILLIALSCTQPPKESNKANVMDWVPVDTSTAKFEVSALSADELKDDSVFSDGSIPSSWKNSGINNVKGMKLFVKKLQQWIVLNDKDSLAAVVRYPLGKTIKTKADAIAKYDSLFTKEVKLSFATLNFNQLFRNQNGAMTSGGKVWFAQEGKLFKIIAINP
;
A
#
# COMPACT_ATOMS: atom_id res chain seq x y z
N MET A 1 2.12 71.88 48.46
CA MET A 1 0.74 72.44 48.44
C MET A 1 -0.09 71.61 47.42
N LYS A 2 -1.00 70.84 47.96
CA LYS A 2 -2.42 70.77 47.60
C LYS A 2 -2.72 70.80 46.09
N ARG A 3 -3.43 69.85 45.41
CA ARG A 3 -4.73 69.30 45.78
C ARG A 3 -5.08 68.09 44.96
N TYR A 4 -5.81 67.15 45.52
CA TYR A 4 -6.65 66.10 45.00
C TYR A 4 -7.61 66.55 43.92
N ILE A 5 -8.01 65.66 43.00
CA ILE A 5 -9.41 65.33 42.65
C ILE A 5 -9.41 64.09 41.78
N LEU A 6 -9.91 62.95 42.32
CA LEU A 6 -10.73 61.95 41.61
C LEU A 6 -12.15 62.61 41.46
N PRO A 7 -13.01 62.15 40.58
CA PRO A 7 -13.39 60.82 40.21
C PRO A 7 -13.86 60.67 38.75
N PHE A 8 -14.10 59.60 38.24
CA PHE A 8 -15.38 59.04 37.84
C PHE A 8 -15.19 57.72 37.06
N ALA A 9 -15.73 56.70 37.64
CA ALA A 9 -15.87 55.40 37.01
C ALA A 9 -16.86 55.51 35.83
N LEU A 10 -16.45 55.00 34.69
CA LEU A 10 -17.40 54.62 33.65
C LEU A 10 -17.10 53.16 33.24
N ILE A 11 -17.91 52.30 33.77
CA ILE A 11 -17.92 50.89 33.43
C ILE A 11 -18.55 50.76 32.04
N LEU A 12 -17.75 50.54 31.03
CA LEU A 12 -18.24 50.17 29.71
C LEU A 12 -18.15 48.66 29.57
N LEU A 13 -19.29 47.99 29.73
CA LEU A 13 -19.46 46.57 29.39
C LEU A 13 -19.34 46.40 27.88
N ILE A 14 -18.16 45.99 27.42
CA ILE A 14 -17.98 45.53 26.05
C ILE A 14 -18.24 44.04 26.06
N ALA A 15 -19.38 43.64 25.50
CA ALA A 15 -19.67 42.24 25.19
C ALA A 15 -18.60 41.73 24.22
N LEU A 16 -17.71 40.84 24.71
CA LEU A 16 -16.82 40.05 23.84
C LEU A 16 -17.68 39.05 23.06
N SER A 17 -18.05 39.44 21.86
CA SER A 17 -18.48 38.51 20.83
C SER A 17 -17.26 37.69 20.45
N CYS A 18 -17.16 36.46 20.92
CA CYS A 18 -16.21 35.46 20.40
C CYS A 18 -16.56 35.12 18.97
N THR A 19 -16.01 35.85 18.01
CA THR A 19 -15.88 35.35 16.64
C THR A 19 -14.76 34.35 16.62
N GLN A 20 -15.08 33.07 16.58
CA GLN A 20 -14.13 32.00 16.27
C GLN A 20 -13.56 32.26 14.88
N PRO A 21 -12.24 32.23 14.71
CA PRO A 21 -11.66 32.26 13.38
C PRO A 21 -12.08 30.99 12.62
N PRO A 22 -12.29 31.09 11.28
CA PRO A 22 -12.64 29.93 10.49
C PRO A 22 -11.53 28.89 10.63
N LYS A 23 -11.88 27.65 11.01
CA LYS A 23 -11.00 26.50 10.95
C LYS A 23 -10.54 26.33 9.50
N GLU A 24 -9.33 26.70 9.20
CA GLU A 24 -8.63 26.25 8.00
C GLU A 24 -8.56 24.72 8.05
N SER A 25 -9.46 24.07 7.30
CA SER A 25 -9.38 22.65 7.03
C SER A 25 -8.51 22.45 5.79
N ASN A 26 -7.22 22.60 5.95
CA ASN A 26 -6.21 22.10 5.01
C ASN A 26 -5.25 21.19 5.75
N LYS A 27 -5.78 20.11 6.32
CA LYS A 27 -4.98 18.92 6.53
C LYS A 27 -5.15 18.07 5.28
N ALA A 28 -4.13 18.08 4.42
CA ALA A 28 -3.91 16.99 3.48
C ALA A 28 -4.17 15.69 4.27
N ASN A 29 -5.12 14.89 3.82
CA ASN A 29 -5.34 13.56 4.35
C ASN A 29 -4.07 12.75 4.12
N VAL A 30 -3.12 12.84 5.05
CA VAL A 30 -2.24 11.73 5.31
C VAL A 30 -3.21 10.62 5.70
N MET A 31 -3.36 9.64 4.83
CA MET A 31 -4.12 8.42 5.13
C MET A 31 -3.46 7.82 6.37
N ASP A 32 -3.96 8.19 7.56
CA ASP A 32 -3.68 7.45 8.77
C ASP A 32 -4.21 6.05 8.51
N TRP A 33 -3.30 5.11 8.39
CA TRP A 33 -3.62 3.70 8.40
C TRP A 33 -4.22 3.38 9.75
N VAL A 34 -5.53 3.57 9.89
CA VAL A 34 -6.28 3.05 11.02
C VAL A 34 -6.28 1.54 10.87
N PRO A 35 -5.76 0.78 11.84
CA PRO A 35 -5.92 -0.67 11.83
C PRO A 35 -7.42 -0.97 11.80
N VAL A 36 -7.92 -1.46 10.67
CA VAL A 36 -9.29 -1.95 10.59
C VAL A 36 -9.33 -3.20 11.47
N ASP A 37 -10.22 -3.22 12.44
CA ASP A 37 -10.51 -4.43 13.22
C ASP A 37 -11.04 -5.51 12.26
N THR A 38 -10.17 -6.44 11.91
CA THR A 38 -10.42 -7.49 10.92
C THR A 38 -10.97 -8.77 11.56
N SER A 39 -11.28 -8.73 12.86
CA SER A 39 -11.68 -9.93 13.62
C SER A 39 -12.99 -10.58 13.14
N THR A 40 -13.80 -9.91 12.32
CA THR A 40 -15.09 -10.41 11.84
C THR A 40 -15.31 -10.34 10.34
N ALA A 41 -14.41 -9.70 9.58
CA ALA A 41 -14.57 -9.57 8.14
C ALA A 41 -14.00 -10.82 7.43
N LYS A 42 -14.86 -11.75 7.03
CA LYS A 42 -14.52 -12.69 5.96
C LYS A 42 -14.41 -11.89 4.67
N PHE A 43 -13.22 -11.38 4.38
CA PHE A 43 -12.94 -10.79 3.08
C PHE A 43 -12.90 -11.90 2.04
N GLU A 44 -13.96 -12.01 1.26
CA GLU A 44 -13.87 -12.73 0.00
C GLU A 44 -12.92 -11.97 -0.93
N VAL A 45 -12.00 -12.71 -1.58
CA VAL A 45 -11.11 -12.11 -2.58
C VAL A 45 -12.00 -11.52 -3.66
N SER A 46 -12.13 -10.19 -3.70
CA SER A 46 -12.91 -9.54 -4.74
C SER A 46 -12.37 -9.96 -6.10
N ALA A 47 -13.25 -10.42 -6.98
CA ALA A 47 -12.87 -10.78 -8.34
C ALA A 47 -12.19 -9.58 -9.02
N LEU A 48 -11.27 -9.85 -9.95
CA LEU A 48 -10.75 -8.80 -10.82
C LEU A 48 -11.88 -8.24 -11.67
N SER A 49 -11.96 -6.94 -11.78
CA SER A 49 -12.86 -6.28 -12.71
C SER A 49 -12.46 -6.59 -14.15
N ALA A 50 -13.38 -6.41 -15.09
CA ALA A 50 -13.08 -6.57 -16.50
C ALA A 50 -11.98 -5.62 -16.98
N ASP A 51 -11.83 -4.47 -16.32
CA ASP A 51 -10.77 -3.50 -16.60
C ASP A 51 -9.42 -3.95 -16.06
N GLU A 52 -9.34 -4.41 -14.83
CA GLU A 52 -8.11 -4.95 -14.23
C GLU A 52 -7.54 -6.18 -14.98
N LEU A 53 -8.37 -6.85 -15.77
CA LEU A 53 -7.94 -7.98 -16.63
C LEU A 53 -7.24 -7.55 -17.90
N LYS A 54 -7.42 -6.31 -18.35
CA LYS A 54 -6.75 -5.77 -19.54
C LYS A 54 -5.29 -5.46 -19.23
N ASP A 55 -4.49 -5.35 -20.28
CA ASP A 55 -3.13 -4.83 -20.22
C ASP A 55 -3.04 -3.59 -21.11
N ASP A 56 -2.34 -2.58 -20.64
CA ASP A 56 -1.98 -1.43 -21.47
C ASP A 56 -0.96 -1.85 -22.51
N SER A 57 -1.09 -1.35 -23.74
CA SER A 57 -0.13 -1.60 -24.82
C SER A 57 1.14 -0.77 -24.66
N VAL A 58 1.06 0.34 -23.91
CA VAL A 58 2.16 1.24 -23.58
C VAL A 58 2.02 1.61 -22.09
N PHE A 59 3.10 1.53 -21.34
CA PHE A 59 3.11 1.96 -19.95
C PHE A 59 3.10 3.48 -19.83
N SER A 60 2.78 4.00 -18.64
CA SER A 60 2.69 5.44 -18.37
C SER A 60 4.03 6.19 -18.58
N ASP A 61 5.17 5.49 -18.54
CA ASP A 61 6.50 6.01 -18.83
C ASP A 61 6.86 5.95 -20.33
N GLY A 62 5.91 5.53 -21.20
CA GLY A 62 6.11 5.37 -22.63
C GLY A 62 6.78 4.07 -23.07
N SER A 63 7.17 3.20 -22.16
CA SER A 63 7.77 1.93 -22.49
C SER A 63 6.72 0.90 -22.96
N ILE A 64 7.14 -0.03 -23.80
CA ILE A 64 6.29 -1.13 -24.29
C ILE A 64 6.49 -2.35 -23.39
N PRO A 65 5.40 -2.89 -22.79
CA PRO A 65 5.52 -4.06 -21.93
C PRO A 65 5.97 -5.30 -22.70
N SER A 66 6.86 -6.07 -22.10
CA SER A 66 7.17 -7.43 -22.57
C SER A 66 5.93 -8.32 -22.57
N SER A 67 5.89 -9.34 -23.42
CA SER A 67 4.81 -10.32 -23.39
C SER A 67 4.84 -11.13 -22.09
N TRP A 68 3.67 -11.55 -21.62
CA TRP A 68 3.55 -12.45 -20.47
C TRP A 68 4.30 -13.79 -20.69
N LYS A 69 4.32 -14.26 -21.94
CA LYS A 69 5.07 -15.46 -22.30
C LYS A 69 6.57 -15.30 -22.06
N ASN A 70 7.12 -14.12 -22.35
CA ASN A 70 8.54 -13.82 -22.09
C ASN A 70 8.85 -13.79 -20.59
N SER A 71 7.89 -13.46 -19.75
CA SER A 71 8.05 -13.50 -18.30
C SER A 71 7.85 -14.89 -17.70
N GLY A 72 7.61 -15.91 -18.49
CA GLY A 72 7.32 -17.27 -18.04
C GLY A 72 5.93 -17.41 -17.38
N ILE A 73 5.06 -16.42 -17.53
CA ILE A 73 3.72 -16.41 -16.93
C ILE A 73 2.69 -16.75 -18.00
N ASN A 74 2.16 -17.97 -17.93
CA ASN A 74 1.19 -18.49 -18.92
C ASN A 74 -0.25 -18.27 -18.47
N ASN A 75 -0.50 -18.13 -17.17
CA ASN A 75 -1.82 -17.86 -16.60
C ASN A 75 -1.87 -16.41 -16.07
N VAL A 76 -2.09 -15.47 -16.97
CA VAL A 76 -2.13 -14.03 -16.67
C VAL A 76 -3.23 -13.68 -15.67
N LYS A 77 -4.47 -14.20 -15.89
CA LYS A 77 -5.58 -14.00 -14.96
C LYS A 77 -5.24 -14.52 -13.57
N GLY A 78 -4.64 -15.71 -13.50
CA GLY A 78 -4.20 -16.30 -12.23
C GLY A 78 -3.13 -15.46 -11.53
N MET A 79 -2.16 -14.91 -12.28
CA MET A 79 -1.14 -14.03 -11.73
C MET A 79 -1.75 -12.75 -11.17
N LYS A 80 -2.65 -12.09 -11.90
CA LYS A 80 -3.33 -10.87 -11.43
C LYS A 80 -4.17 -11.14 -10.17
N LEU A 81 -4.90 -12.28 -10.14
CA LEU A 81 -5.63 -12.71 -8.94
C LEU A 81 -4.69 -12.99 -7.75
N PHE A 82 -3.56 -13.62 -8.00
CA PHE A 82 -2.55 -13.86 -6.98
C PHE A 82 -2.04 -12.55 -6.38
N VAL A 83 -1.70 -11.56 -7.21
CA VAL A 83 -1.24 -10.25 -6.74
C VAL A 83 -2.34 -9.52 -5.96
N LYS A 84 -3.60 -9.61 -6.40
CA LYS A 84 -4.74 -9.04 -5.66
C LYS A 84 -4.92 -9.70 -4.29
N LYS A 85 -4.69 -11.00 -4.21
CA LYS A 85 -4.70 -11.73 -2.94
C LYS A 85 -3.56 -11.31 -2.01
N LEU A 86 -2.37 -11.03 -2.56
CA LEU A 86 -1.27 -10.48 -1.78
C LEU A 86 -1.60 -9.10 -1.20
N GLN A 87 -2.26 -8.22 -1.97
CA GLN A 87 -2.75 -6.94 -1.45
C GLN A 87 -3.63 -7.13 -0.21
N GLN A 88 -4.58 -8.08 -0.27
CA GLN A 88 -5.45 -8.38 0.87
C GLN A 88 -4.68 -8.89 2.08
N TRP A 89 -3.76 -9.84 1.89
CA TRP A 89 -2.95 -10.38 2.99
C TRP A 89 -2.06 -9.30 3.62
N ILE A 90 -1.58 -8.33 2.83
CA ILE A 90 -0.83 -7.18 3.34
C ILE A 90 -1.73 -6.28 4.21
N VAL A 91 -2.95 -5.98 3.75
CA VAL A 91 -3.93 -5.19 4.51
C VAL A 91 -4.30 -5.88 5.82
N LEU A 92 -4.53 -7.19 5.77
CA LEU A 92 -4.88 -8.01 6.93
C LEU A 92 -3.68 -8.32 7.84
N ASN A 93 -2.46 -7.94 7.44
CA ASN A 93 -1.22 -8.30 8.10
C ASN A 93 -1.06 -9.83 8.28
N ASP A 94 -1.56 -10.61 7.31
CA ASP A 94 -1.50 -12.07 7.30
C ASP A 94 -0.09 -12.54 6.90
N LYS A 95 0.81 -12.50 7.88
CA LYS A 95 2.22 -12.86 7.72
C LYS A 95 2.40 -14.31 7.28
N ASP A 96 1.55 -15.20 7.77
CA ASP A 96 1.61 -16.64 7.48
C ASP A 96 1.30 -16.97 6.02
N SER A 97 0.23 -16.38 5.47
CA SER A 97 -0.17 -16.53 4.08
C SER A 97 0.86 -15.91 3.13
N LEU A 98 1.36 -14.71 3.45
CA LEU A 98 2.41 -14.06 2.68
C LEU A 98 3.69 -14.87 2.64
N ALA A 99 4.15 -15.38 3.79
CA ALA A 99 5.35 -16.21 3.87
C ALA A 99 5.17 -17.57 3.15
N ALA A 100 3.98 -18.15 3.12
CA ALA A 100 3.72 -19.44 2.44
C ALA A 100 3.90 -19.38 0.92
N VAL A 101 3.79 -18.20 0.32
CA VAL A 101 3.93 -18.02 -1.13
C VAL A 101 5.28 -17.47 -1.56
N VAL A 102 6.20 -17.27 -0.64
CA VAL A 102 7.59 -16.93 -0.95
C VAL A 102 8.33 -18.15 -1.47
N ARG A 103 9.17 -17.95 -2.49
CA ARG A 103 10.15 -18.93 -2.92
C ARG A 103 11.39 -18.84 -2.02
N TYR A 104 11.74 -19.95 -1.40
CA TYR A 104 12.92 -20.02 -0.53
C TYR A 104 14.09 -20.71 -1.22
N PRO A 105 15.36 -20.30 -0.93
CA PRO A 105 15.71 -19.16 -0.11
C PRO A 105 15.42 -17.82 -0.80
N LEU A 106 14.98 -16.81 -0.01
CA LEU A 106 14.81 -15.45 -0.47
C LEU A 106 16.06 -14.63 -0.07
N GLY A 107 16.88 -14.30 -1.05
CA GLY A 107 18.18 -13.67 -0.79
C GLY A 107 19.10 -14.56 0.06
N LYS A 108 19.99 -13.91 0.82
CA LYS A 108 21.01 -14.63 1.62
C LYS A 108 20.50 -15.03 3.02
N THR A 109 19.54 -14.34 3.58
CA THR A 109 19.19 -14.39 5.01
C THR A 109 17.84 -15.03 5.31
N ILE A 110 16.95 -15.16 4.36
CA ILE A 110 15.62 -15.74 4.53
C ILE A 110 15.62 -17.13 3.93
N LYS A 111 15.83 -18.14 4.75
CA LYS A 111 15.96 -19.52 4.30
C LYS A 111 14.65 -20.30 4.35
N THR A 112 13.76 -19.92 5.26
CA THR A 112 12.54 -20.65 5.59
C THR A 112 11.33 -19.72 5.73
N LYS A 113 10.14 -20.29 5.75
CA LYS A 113 8.89 -19.59 6.08
C LYS A 113 8.97 -18.91 7.46
N ALA A 114 9.57 -19.60 8.43
CA ALA A 114 9.74 -19.04 9.78
C ALA A 114 10.61 -17.79 9.79
N ASP A 115 11.71 -17.78 9.01
CA ASP A 115 12.56 -16.58 8.87
C ASP A 115 11.77 -15.42 8.27
N ALA A 116 10.96 -15.69 7.25
CA ALA A 116 10.15 -14.67 6.59
C ALA A 116 9.10 -14.06 7.55
N ILE A 117 8.46 -14.88 8.38
CA ILE A 117 7.53 -14.41 9.41
C ILE A 117 8.26 -13.57 10.45
N ALA A 118 9.40 -14.06 10.97
CA ALA A 118 10.19 -13.35 11.98
C ALA A 118 10.72 -12.00 11.48
N LYS A 119 11.04 -11.89 10.20
CA LYS A 119 11.56 -10.68 9.57
C LYS A 119 10.52 -9.93 8.73
N TYR A 120 9.25 -10.21 8.94
CA TYR A 120 8.16 -9.66 8.14
C TYR A 120 8.23 -8.13 7.99
N ASP A 121 8.39 -7.41 9.09
CA ASP A 121 8.34 -5.93 9.07
C ASP A 121 9.56 -5.32 8.35
N SER A 122 10.68 -6.04 8.28
CA SER A 122 11.85 -5.63 7.49
C SER A 122 11.74 -6.00 6.01
N LEU A 123 10.92 -7.01 5.66
CA LEU A 123 10.65 -7.40 4.28
C LEU A 123 9.52 -6.56 3.69
N PHE A 124 8.43 -6.41 4.42
CA PHE A 124 7.24 -5.67 4.00
C PHE A 124 7.24 -4.28 4.63
N THR A 125 8.26 -3.49 4.28
CA THR A 125 8.39 -2.08 4.68
C THR A 125 7.22 -1.23 4.17
N LYS A 126 7.14 0.01 4.62
CA LYS A 126 6.13 0.97 4.14
C LYS A 126 6.15 1.11 2.62
N GLU A 127 7.34 1.17 2.03
CA GLU A 127 7.55 1.30 0.58
C GLU A 127 7.05 0.07 -0.18
N VAL A 128 7.32 -1.13 0.34
CA VAL A 128 6.81 -2.38 -0.23
C VAL A 128 5.29 -2.41 -0.15
N LYS A 129 4.70 -2.10 1.00
CA LYS A 129 3.24 -2.05 1.17
C LYS A 129 2.61 -1.01 0.24
N LEU A 130 3.23 0.16 0.10
CA LEU A 130 2.76 1.21 -0.80
C LEU A 130 2.78 0.76 -2.26
N SER A 131 3.81 0.01 -2.69
CA SER A 131 3.90 -0.50 -4.06
C SER A 131 2.75 -1.45 -4.43
N PHE A 132 2.15 -2.11 -3.45
CA PHE A 132 0.91 -2.87 -3.64
C PHE A 132 -0.33 -1.98 -3.62
N ALA A 133 -0.40 -1.01 -2.70
CA ALA A 133 -1.57 -0.13 -2.56
C ALA A 133 -1.81 0.74 -3.79
N THR A 134 -0.74 1.14 -4.48
CA THR A 134 -0.78 1.99 -5.69
C THR A 134 -0.69 1.20 -6.99
N LEU A 135 -0.80 -0.14 -6.93
CA LEU A 135 -0.61 -0.98 -8.10
C LEU A 135 -1.72 -0.79 -9.13
N ASN A 136 -1.33 -0.51 -10.36
CA ASN A 136 -2.20 -0.57 -11.54
C ASN A 136 -2.04 -1.93 -12.23
N PHE A 137 -3.10 -2.75 -12.21
CA PHE A 137 -3.09 -4.11 -12.79
C PHE A 137 -2.88 -4.12 -14.30
N ASN A 138 -3.24 -3.04 -15.00
CA ASN A 138 -3.07 -2.90 -16.43
C ASN A 138 -1.60 -2.62 -16.81
N GLN A 139 -0.84 -2.07 -15.85
CA GLN A 139 0.55 -1.66 -15.99
C GLN A 139 1.53 -2.52 -15.17
N LEU A 140 1.19 -3.77 -14.90
CA LEU A 140 2.13 -4.69 -14.26
C LEU A 140 3.38 -4.86 -15.14
N PHE A 141 4.50 -4.32 -14.65
CA PHE A 141 5.78 -4.48 -15.34
C PHE A 141 6.17 -5.96 -15.35
N ARG A 142 6.77 -6.38 -16.47
CA ARG A 142 7.21 -7.76 -16.68
C ARG A 142 8.37 -7.84 -17.66
N ASN A 143 9.27 -8.77 -17.41
CA ASN A 143 10.39 -9.13 -18.29
C ASN A 143 10.73 -10.61 -18.09
N GLN A 144 11.86 -11.07 -18.64
CA GLN A 144 12.32 -12.48 -18.54
C GLN A 144 12.50 -12.99 -17.10
N ASN A 145 12.55 -12.12 -16.11
CA ASN A 145 12.68 -12.51 -14.70
C ASN A 145 11.33 -12.70 -13.99
N GLY A 146 10.21 -12.33 -14.63
CA GLY A 146 8.88 -12.39 -14.06
C GLY A 146 8.12 -11.06 -14.14
N ALA A 147 7.13 -10.87 -13.27
CA ALA A 147 6.40 -9.61 -13.11
C ALA A 147 6.74 -8.96 -11.78
N MET A 148 6.51 -7.64 -11.65
CA MET A 148 6.84 -6.92 -10.42
C MET A 148 5.84 -5.80 -10.10
N THR A 149 5.83 -5.39 -8.81
CA THR A 149 5.18 -4.14 -8.38
C THR A 149 6.03 -2.92 -8.77
N SER A 150 5.43 -1.73 -8.64
CA SER A 150 6.08 -0.45 -8.92
C SER A 150 7.47 -0.36 -8.25
N GLY A 151 8.43 0.21 -8.96
CA GLY A 151 9.79 0.39 -8.48
C GLY A 151 10.57 -0.91 -8.21
N GLY A 152 10.10 -2.05 -8.74
CA GLY A 152 10.80 -3.33 -8.56
C GLY A 152 10.78 -3.86 -7.13
N LYS A 153 9.83 -3.40 -6.30
CA LYS A 153 9.79 -3.73 -4.87
C LYS A 153 9.54 -5.21 -4.61
N VAL A 154 8.61 -5.82 -5.34
CA VAL A 154 8.33 -7.26 -5.20
C VAL A 154 8.22 -7.89 -6.57
N TRP A 155 8.92 -9.01 -6.76
CA TRP A 155 8.92 -9.78 -7.98
C TRP A 155 8.15 -11.08 -7.83
N PHE A 156 7.44 -11.45 -8.87
CA PHE A 156 6.59 -12.62 -8.95
C PHE A 156 6.98 -13.52 -10.12
N ALA A 157 6.87 -14.82 -9.95
CA ALA A 157 7.00 -15.80 -11.03
C ALA A 157 5.90 -16.84 -10.95
N GLN A 158 5.67 -17.50 -12.08
CA GLN A 158 4.87 -18.72 -12.15
C GLN A 158 5.78 -19.93 -12.12
N GLU A 159 5.55 -20.87 -11.19
CA GLU A 159 6.26 -22.13 -11.05
C GLU A 159 5.26 -23.28 -11.22
N GLY A 160 5.20 -23.83 -12.41
CA GLY A 160 4.16 -24.80 -12.76
C GLY A 160 2.75 -24.19 -12.68
N LYS A 161 1.93 -24.69 -11.76
CA LYS A 161 0.58 -24.16 -11.51
C LYS A 161 0.55 -23.11 -10.38
N LEU A 162 1.65 -22.88 -9.70
CA LEU A 162 1.74 -21.99 -8.53
C LEU A 162 2.33 -20.65 -8.93
N PHE A 163 1.96 -19.61 -8.16
CA PHE A 163 2.60 -18.31 -8.21
C PHE A 163 3.39 -18.08 -6.93
N LYS A 164 4.56 -17.46 -7.07
CA LYS A 164 5.49 -17.22 -5.96
C LYS A 164 6.01 -15.80 -5.96
N ILE A 165 6.27 -15.28 -4.77
CA ILE A 165 7.15 -14.13 -4.57
C ILE A 165 8.60 -14.65 -4.68
N ILE A 166 9.36 -14.09 -5.62
CA ILE A 166 10.72 -14.54 -5.92
C ILE A 166 11.80 -13.55 -5.48
N ALA A 167 11.43 -12.29 -5.27
CA ALA A 167 12.31 -11.28 -4.67
C ALA A 167 11.48 -10.23 -3.95
N ILE A 168 12.02 -9.68 -2.88
CA ILE A 168 11.52 -8.50 -2.16
C ILE A 168 12.71 -7.55 -1.99
N ASN A 169 12.55 -6.29 -2.42
CA ASN A 169 13.52 -5.21 -2.32
C ASN A 169 12.93 -4.14 -1.38
N PRO A 170 13.20 -4.22 -0.08
CA PRO A 170 12.65 -3.35 0.95
C PRO A 170 12.95 -1.87 0.73
#